data_7139c47ef2dc95d4699fc7ef66d04a11
#
_entry.id   7139c47ef2dc95d4699fc7ef66d04a11
#
_cell.length_a   1.000
_cell.length_b   1.000
_cell.length_c   1.000
_cell.angle_alpha   90.00
_cell.angle_beta   90.00
_cell.angle_gamma   90.00
#
_symmetry.space_group_name_H-M   'P 1'
#
loop_
_entity.id
_entity.type
_entity.pdbx_description
1 polymer ?
#
loop_
_entity_poly.entity_id
_entity_poly.type
_entity_poly.pdbx_seq_one_letter_code
_entity_poly.pdbx_strand_id
1 'polypeptide(L)'
;QVTITYTADDGTQQQLTADYVMAGDGSASPNRKLVTELPGAVRSKHEYPFAWFGILVNAPKTQKELIYANSPDGFALISTRSDTVQRYYLQCNPEDSEDMWPDERIWEELHKRVSTDELRVSEGEIFDKAVLRFRSAVTDPMQRGRLFLAGDAAHTVPPTGAKGLNLAVADVSVLAPGLARAIKKNDTDLLDR
;
A
#
# COMPACT_ATOMS: atom_id res chain seq x y z
N GLN A 1 -8.79 -29.03 -7.98
CA GLN A 1 -7.54 -28.51 -8.56
C GLN A 1 -7.81 -27.22 -9.33
N VAL A 2 -6.81 -26.36 -9.42
CA VAL A 2 -6.81 -25.10 -10.18
C VAL A 2 -5.72 -25.17 -11.22
N THR A 3 -6.02 -24.79 -12.47
CA THR A 3 -5.04 -24.66 -13.53
C THR A 3 -4.64 -23.21 -13.70
N ILE A 4 -3.36 -22.92 -13.59
CA ILE A 4 -2.77 -21.60 -13.81
C ILE A 4 -2.09 -21.62 -15.18
N THR A 5 -2.48 -20.72 -16.07
CA THR A 5 -1.78 -20.49 -17.33
C THR A 5 -0.92 -19.23 -17.19
N TYR A 6 0.36 -19.33 -17.50
CA TYR A 6 1.30 -18.23 -17.40
C TYR A 6 2.24 -18.18 -18.60
N THR A 7 2.85 -17.03 -18.81
CA THR A 7 3.88 -16.86 -19.83
C THR A 7 5.24 -17.01 -19.15
N ALA A 8 6.04 -17.98 -19.61
CA ALA A 8 7.42 -18.20 -19.14
C ALA A 8 8.36 -17.11 -19.69
N ASP A 9 9.59 -17.04 -19.15
CA ASP A 9 10.59 -16.03 -19.54
C ASP A 9 10.98 -16.10 -21.03
N ASP A 10 10.86 -17.28 -21.65
CA ASP A 10 11.08 -17.50 -23.07
C ASP A 10 9.88 -17.11 -23.97
N GLY A 11 8.80 -16.58 -23.38
CA GLY A 11 7.58 -16.17 -24.07
C GLY A 11 6.60 -17.31 -24.33
N THR A 12 6.90 -18.55 -23.95
CA THR A 12 5.97 -19.68 -24.13
C THR A 12 4.84 -19.67 -23.11
N GLN A 13 3.65 -20.11 -23.53
CA GLN A 13 2.53 -20.35 -22.63
C GLN A 13 2.73 -21.71 -21.95
N GLN A 14 2.68 -21.69 -20.62
CA GLN A 14 2.79 -22.89 -19.79
C GLN A 14 1.59 -23.03 -18.86
N GLN A 15 1.34 -24.24 -18.39
CA GLN A 15 0.28 -24.56 -17.44
C GLN A 15 0.84 -25.27 -16.22
N LEU A 16 0.35 -24.85 -15.05
CA LEU A 16 0.62 -25.49 -13.78
C LEU A 16 -0.71 -25.84 -13.13
N THR A 17 -0.84 -27.08 -12.64
CA THR A 17 -2.00 -27.50 -11.85
C THR A 17 -1.62 -27.54 -10.38
N ALA A 18 -2.46 -26.93 -9.53
CA ALA A 18 -2.27 -26.87 -8.08
C ALA A 18 -3.55 -27.23 -7.35
N ASP A 19 -3.44 -27.68 -6.11
CA ASP A 19 -4.62 -27.93 -5.27
C ASP A 19 -5.24 -26.63 -4.78
N TYR A 20 -4.41 -25.62 -4.47
CA TYR A 20 -4.83 -24.29 -4.03
C TYR A 20 -3.95 -23.22 -4.67
N VAL A 21 -4.50 -22.03 -4.82
CA VAL A 21 -3.79 -20.83 -5.32
C VAL A 21 -4.01 -19.71 -4.32
N MET A 22 -2.93 -19.06 -3.90
CA MET A 22 -2.97 -17.83 -3.13
C MET A 22 -2.44 -16.68 -4.00
N ALA A 23 -3.31 -15.75 -4.34
CA ALA A 23 -2.98 -14.56 -5.10
C ALA A 23 -2.52 -13.44 -4.17
N GLY A 24 -1.21 -13.20 -4.14
CA GLY A 24 -0.56 -12.07 -3.49
C GLY A 24 0.02 -11.09 -4.52
N ASP A 25 -0.71 -10.86 -5.62
CA ASP A 25 -0.29 -10.16 -6.83
C ASP A 25 -0.54 -8.64 -6.80
N GLY A 26 -0.74 -8.10 -5.61
CA GLY A 26 -0.74 -6.67 -5.34
C GLY A 26 -2.04 -5.94 -5.71
N SER A 27 -2.01 -4.61 -5.59
CA SER A 27 -3.20 -3.76 -5.72
C SER A 27 -3.81 -3.75 -7.13
N ALA A 28 -3.06 -4.14 -8.15
CA ALA A 28 -3.53 -4.29 -9.54
C ALA A 28 -3.96 -5.72 -9.91
N SER A 29 -4.10 -6.62 -8.93
CA SER A 29 -4.36 -8.05 -9.07
C SER A 29 -5.29 -8.43 -10.23
N PRO A 30 -4.82 -9.18 -11.24
CA PRO A 30 -5.68 -9.78 -12.24
C PRO A 30 -6.54 -10.92 -11.65
N ASN A 31 -6.01 -11.65 -10.65
CA ASN A 31 -6.73 -12.74 -10.00
C ASN A 31 -7.96 -12.26 -9.21
N ARG A 32 -7.92 -11.03 -8.67
CA ARG A 32 -9.08 -10.43 -8.01
C ARG A 32 -10.29 -10.34 -8.94
N LYS A 33 -10.11 -10.11 -10.25
CA LYS A 33 -11.21 -10.06 -11.22
C LYS A 33 -12.02 -11.36 -11.21
N LEU A 34 -11.33 -12.50 -11.13
CA LEU A 34 -11.97 -13.81 -11.07
C LEU A 34 -12.90 -13.94 -9.85
N VAL A 35 -12.52 -13.37 -8.72
CA VAL A 35 -13.34 -13.38 -7.51
C VAL A 35 -14.51 -12.40 -7.63
N THR A 36 -14.27 -11.19 -8.12
CA THR A 36 -15.32 -10.16 -8.26
C THR A 36 -16.37 -10.46 -9.32
N GLU A 37 -16.16 -11.46 -10.18
CA GLU A 37 -17.15 -11.98 -11.14
C GLU A 37 -18.17 -12.94 -10.49
N LEU A 38 -17.97 -13.35 -9.23
CA LEU A 38 -18.93 -14.20 -8.55
C LEU A 38 -20.26 -13.45 -8.28
N PRO A 39 -21.41 -14.13 -8.40
CA PRO A 39 -22.67 -13.56 -7.98
C PRO A 39 -22.62 -13.15 -6.51
N GLY A 40 -22.99 -11.91 -6.22
CA GLY A 40 -22.97 -11.35 -4.86
C GLY A 40 -21.61 -10.87 -4.38
N ALA A 41 -20.51 -11.05 -5.12
CA ALA A 41 -19.23 -10.47 -4.76
C ALA A 41 -19.28 -8.94 -4.82
N VAL A 42 -18.69 -8.32 -3.82
CA VAL A 42 -18.63 -6.86 -3.68
C VAL A 42 -17.18 -6.41 -3.61
N ARG A 43 -16.84 -5.35 -4.30
CA ARG A 43 -15.62 -4.59 -4.09
C ARG A 43 -15.96 -3.19 -3.62
N SER A 44 -15.92 -2.99 -2.30
CA SER A 44 -16.05 -1.66 -1.71
C SER A 44 -14.80 -0.84 -2.01
N LYS A 45 -14.99 0.41 -2.45
CA LYS A 45 -13.90 1.34 -2.71
C LYS A 45 -14.22 2.69 -2.07
N HIS A 46 -13.19 3.32 -1.55
CA HIS A 46 -13.27 4.69 -1.06
C HIS A 46 -12.04 5.47 -1.54
N GLU A 47 -12.27 6.60 -2.20
CA GLU A 47 -11.24 7.56 -2.59
C GLU A 47 -11.27 8.72 -1.62
N TYR A 48 -10.09 9.12 -1.15
CA TYR A 48 -9.99 10.20 -0.17
C TYR A 48 -9.90 11.55 -0.85
N PRO A 49 -10.51 12.60 -0.28
CA PRO A 49 -10.51 13.96 -0.86
C PRO A 49 -9.16 14.68 -0.66
N PHE A 50 -8.11 13.98 -0.30
CA PHE A 50 -6.76 14.48 -0.14
C PHE A 50 -5.72 13.45 -0.58
N ALA A 51 -4.51 13.93 -0.88
CA ALA A 51 -3.35 13.13 -1.20
C ALA A 51 -2.15 13.57 -0.35
N TRP A 52 -1.05 12.86 -0.46
CA TRP A 52 0.23 13.30 0.03
C TRP A 52 1.17 13.61 -1.12
N PHE A 53 1.78 14.79 -1.06
CA PHE A 53 2.95 15.12 -1.85
C PHE A 53 4.18 14.63 -1.08
N GLY A 54 4.89 13.66 -1.63
CA GLY A 54 6.07 13.07 -1.01
C GLY A 54 7.35 13.48 -1.72
N ILE A 55 8.40 13.77 -0.95
CA ILE A 55 9.73 14.05 -1.48
C ILE A 55 10.78 13.16 -0.81
N LEU A 56 11.85 12.86 -1.55
CA LEU A 56 13.10 12.36 -1.00
C LEU A 56 14.17 13.45 -1.12
N VAL A 57 14.90 13.65 -0.04
CA VAL A 57 15.83 14.77 0.12
C VAL A 57 17.17 14.28 0.63
N ASN A 58 18.25 14.73 0.03
CA ASN A 58 19.60 14.63 0.57
C ASN A 58 19.80 15.68 1.67
N ALA A 59 19.51 15.29 2.91
CA ALA A 59 19.58 16.19 4.08
C ALA A 59 19.96 15.43 5.34
N PRO A 60 20.57 16.09 6.34
CA PRO A 60 20.74 15.52 7.66
C PRO A 60 19.38 15.30 8.34
N LYS A 61 19.36 14.49 9.38
CA LYS A 61 18.14 14.25 10.16
C LYS A 61 17.59 15.55 10.75
N THR A 62 16.31 15.80 10.53
CA THR A 62 15.57 16.88 11.20
C THR A 62 15.44 16.57 12.69
N GLN A 63 15.05 15.33 13.00
CA GLN A 63 14.91 14.80 14.35
C GLN A 63 15.23 13.32 14.38
N LYS A 64 15.43 12.79 15.59
CA LYS A 64 15.66 11.36 15.82
C LYS A 64 14.40 10.54 15.58
N GLU A 65 13.26 11.05 16.01
CA GLU A 65 11.95 10.42 15.91
C GLU A 65 11.22 10.85 14.61
N LEU A 66 10.21 10.07 14.27
CA LEU A 66 9.21 10.39 13.25
C LEU A 66 8.34 11.56 13.73
N ILE A 67 8.13 12.57 12.88
CA ILE A 67 7.29 13.72 13.20
C ILE A 67 5.99 13.64 12.41
N TYR A 68 4.86 13.59 13.12
CA TYR A 68 3.53 13.84 12.59
C TYR A 68 3.10 15.25 12.99
N ALA A 69 3.03 16.16 12.05
CA ALA A 69 2.60 17.52 12.27
C ALA A 69 1.18 17.72 11.74
N ASN A 70 0.31 18.27 12.58
CA ASN A 70 -1.03 18.68 12.20
C ASN A 70 -1.16 20.19 12.45
N SER A 71 -1.36 20.94 11.38
CA SER A 71 -1.48 22.40 11.42
C SER A 71 -2.76 22.85 10.72
N PRO A 72 -3.18 24.12 10.90
CA PRO A 72 -4.29 24.68 10.14
C PRO A 72 -4.08 24.63 8.61
N ASP A 73 -2.83 24.60 8.18
CA ASP A 73 -2.45 24.55 6.75
C ASP A 73 -2.38 23.11 6.20
N GLY A 74 -2.69 22.13 7.03
CA GLY A 74 -2.73 20.72 6.68
C GLY A 74 -1.65 19.88 7.37
N PHE A 75 -1.71 18.59 7.10
CA PHE A 75 -0.82 17.59 7.66
C PHE A 75 0.56 17.61 6.98
N ALA A 76 1.61 17.31 7.77
CA ALA A 76 2.94 16.98 7.26
C ALA A 76 3.56 15.82 8.06
N LEU A 77 4.47 15.08 7.42
CA LEU A 77 5.18 13.96 8.01
C LEU A 77 6.66 14.06 7.66
N ILE A 78 7.53 13.97 8.67
CA ILE A 78 8.97 13.90 8.52
C ILE A 78 9.44 12.49 8.93
N SER A 79 10.08 11.80 8.01
CA SER A 79 10.54 10.42 8.20
C SER A 79 11.99 10.26 7.76
N THR A 80 12.87 9.87 8.68
CA THR A 80 14.26 9.53 8.39
C THR A 80 14.34 8.21 7.62
N ARG A 81 15.13 8.18 6.53
CA ARG A 81 15.48 6.95 5.80
C ARG A 81 16.88 6.47 6.11
N SER A 82 17.82 7.41 6.23
CA SER A 82 19.20 7.17 6.65
C SER A 82 19.75 8.42 7.34
N ASP A 83 21.03 8.43 7.65
CA ASP A 83 21.67 9.62 8.23
C ASP A 83 21.71 10.82 7.27
N THR A 84 21.64 10.56 5.98
CA THR A 84 21.76 11.56 4.92
C THR A 84 20.55 11.64 4.00
N VAL A 85 19.54 10.79 4.15
CA VAL A 85 18.33 10.80 3.31
C VAL A 85 17.09 10.89 4.19
N GLN A 86 16.26 11.87 3.89
CA GLN A 86 14.99 12.11 4.55
C GLN A 86 13.83 11.93 3.57
N ARG A 87 12.68 11.52 4.07
CA ARG A 87 11.42 11.50 3.34
C ARG A 87 10.41 12.41 4.03
N TYR A 88 9.91 13.38 3.30
CA TYR A 88 8.90 14.31 3.79
C TYR A 88 7.60 14.16 3.02
N TYR A 89 6.49 14.39 3.70
CA TYR A 89 5.17 14.38 3.10
C TYR A 89 4.41 15.64 3.51
N LEU A 90 3.67 16.18 2.55
CA LEU A 90 2.74 17.28 2.72
C LEU A 90 1.35 16.84 2.25
N GLN A 91 0.32 17.13 3.02
CA GLN A 91 -1.05 16.99 2.53
C GLN A 91 -1.28 17.94 1.37
N CYS A 92 -1.85 17.43 0.28
CA CYS A 92 -2.13 18.16 -0.94
C CYS A 92 -3.47 17.75 -1.54
N ASN A 93 -3.89 18.42 -2.61
CA ASN A 93 -5.06 18.04 -3.37
C ASN A 93 -4.75 16.77 -4.20
N PRO A 94 -5.68 15.81 -4.34
CA PRO A 94 -5.50 14.65 -5.23
C PRO A 94 -5.26 15.02 -6.70
N GLU A 95 -5.72 16.18 -7.14
CA GLU A 95 -5.52 16.69 -8.51
C GLU A 95 -4.18 17.40 -8.71
N ASP A 96 -3.40 17.60 -7.63
CA ASP A 96 -2.08 18.19 -7.76
C ASP A 96 -1.13 17.29 -8.59
N SER A 97 -0.20 17.93 -9.29
CA SER A 97 0.90 17.30 -10.00
C SER A 97 2.25 17.79 -9.44
N GLU A 98 3.31 17.10 -9.77
CA GLU A 98 4.67 17.43 -9.30
C GLU A 98 5.08 18.84 -9.75
N ASP A 99 4.70 19.24 -10.97
CA ASP A 99 5.00 20.56 -11.55
C ASP A 99 4.37 21.73 -10.77
N MET A 100 3.30 21.47 -10.02
CA MET A 100 2.65 22.48 -9.17
C MET A 100 3.41 22.74 -7.87
N TRP A 101 4.46 21.95 -7.59
CA TRP A 101 5.24 22.01 -6.36
C TRP A 101 6.72 22.28 -6.65
N PRO A 102 7.07 23.53 -7.01
CA PRO A 102 8.48 23.95 -7.09
C PRO A 102 9.13 23.87 -5.70
N ASP A 103 10.45 23.74 -5.66
CA ASP A 103 11.20 23.48 -4.42
C ASP A 103 10.96 24.57 -3.37
N GLU A 104 10.88 25.82 -3.77
CA GLU A 104 10.63 26.95 -2.87
C GLU A 104 9.29 26.78 -2.14
N ARG A 105 8.22 26.42 -2.87
CA ARG A 105 6.91 26.16 -2.29
C ARG A 105 6.93 24.96 -1.32
N ILE A 106 7.66 23.91 -1.67
CA ILE A 106 7.78 22.72 -0.82
C ILE A 106 8.40 23.10 0.53
N TRP A 107 9.50 23.84 0.52
CA TRP A 107 10.18 24.27 1.74
C TRP A 107 9.33 25.22 2.57
N GLU A 108 8.70 26.22 1.93
CA GLU A 108 7.78 27.12 2.60
C GLU A 108 6.67 26.37 3.33
N GLU A 109 5.98 25.45 2.65
CA GLU A 109 4.90 24.66 3.21
C GLU A 109 5.36 23.69 4.32
N LEU A 110 6.55 23.11 4.19
CA LEU A 110 7.14 22.28 5.24
C LEU A 110 7.45 23.10 6.48
N HIS A 111 8.11 24.23 6.34
CA HIS A 111 8.41 25.11 7.47
C HIS A 111 7.15 25.61 8.14
N LYS A 112 6.17 26.04 7.38
CA LYS A 112 4.89 26.53 7.89
C LYS A 112 4.14 25.48 8.73
N ARG A 113 4.20 24.21 8.33
CA ARG A 113 3.44 23.12 8.98
C ARG A 113 4.19 22.44 10.11
N VAL A 114 5.54 22.43 10.07
CA VAL A 114 6.35 21.59 10.96
C VAL A 114 7.23 22.42 11.89
N SER A 115 7.81 23.54 11.40
CA SER A 115 8.79 24.28 12.18
C SER A 115 8.15 24.99 13.40
N THR A 116 8.90 24.97 14.49
CA THR A 116 8.61 25.70 15.74
C THR A 116 9.84 26.49 16.15
N ASP A 117 9.81 27.16 17.29
CA ASP A 117 10.98 27.84 17.84
C ASP A 117 12.14 26.86 18.14
N GLU A 118 11.80 25.62 18.47
CA GLU A 118 12.77 24.57 18.86
C GLU A 118 13.09 23.59 17.71
N LEU A 119 12.27 23.52 16.68
CA LEU A 119 12.38 22.55 15.60
C LEU A 119 12.44 23.26 14.23
N ARG A 120 13.49 23.00 13.47
CA ARG A 120 13.62 23.41 12.06
C ARG A 120 13.74 22.20 11.16
N VAL A 121 12.98 22.19 10.05
CA VAL A 121 13.09 21.15 9.02
C VAL A 121 14.46 21.29 8.34
N SER A 122 15.16 20.17 8.21
CA SER A 122 16.44 20.13 7.46
C SER A 122 16.16 20.14 5.96
N GLU A 123 16.69 21.16 5.30
CA GLU A 123 16.62 21.30 3.84
C GLU A 123 17.80 20.61 3.16
N GLY A 124 17.64 20.34 1.87
CA GLY A 124 18.69 19.77 1.02
C GLY A 124 18.23 19.59 -0.41
N GLU A 125 19.01 18.89 -1.21
CA GLU A 125 18.65 18.57 -2.60
C GLU A 125 17.48 17.60 -2.66
N ILE A 126 16.39 18.02 -3.31
CA ILE A 126 15.24 17.15 -3.59
C ILE A 126 15.57 16.34 -4.85
N PHE A 127 15.61 15.01 -4.74
CA PHE A 127 15.95 14.12 -5.85
C PHE A 127 14.79 13.21 -6.31
N ASP A 128 13.67 13.22 -5.58
CA ASP A 128 12.46 12.48 -5.95
C ASP A 128 11.22 13.21 -5.45
N LYS A 129 10.17 13.25 -6.28
CA LYS A 129 8.88 13.85 -5.98
C LYS A 129 7.77 12.91 -6.45
N ALA A 130 6.68 12.80 -5.68
CA ALA A 130 5.53 12.01 -6.08
C ALA A 130 4.24 12.48 -5.39
N VAL A 131 3.13 12.46 -6.10
CA VAL A 131 1.79 12.61 -5.52
C VAL A 131 1.20 11.23 -5.22
N LEU A 132 0.94 10.95 -3.95
CA LEU A 132 0.35 9.69 -3.48
C LEU A 132 -1.15 9.90 -3.24
N ARG A 133 -1.96 9.50 -4.19
CA ARG A 133 -3.42 9.50 -4.07
C ARG A 133 -3.87 8.34 -3.22
N PHE A 134 -4.77 8.61 -2.28
CA PHE A 134 -5.21 7.60 -1.33
C PHE A 134 -6.52 6.96 -1.75
N ARG A 135 -6.53 5.65 -1.63
CA ARG A 135 -7.74 4.83 -1.81
C ARG A 135 -7.73 3.68 -0.82
N SER A 136 -8.90 3.33 -0.33
CA SER A 136 -9.15 2.06 0.32
C SER A 136 -9.98 1.17 -0.60
N ALA A 137 -9.77 -0.12 -0.55
CA ALA A 137 -10.62 -1.09 -1.20
C ALA A 137 -10.61 -2.41 -0.45
N VAL A 138 -11.76 -3.08 -0.40
CA VAL A 138 -11.90 -4.43 0.15
C VAL A 138 -12.74 -5.25 -0.82
N THR A 139 -12.30 -6.47 -1.09
CA THR A 139 -13.02 -7.45 -1.91
C THR A 139 -13.68 -8.46 -0.99
N ASP A 140 -14.97 -8.72 -1.18
CA ASP A 140 -15.75 -9.69 -0.42
C ASP A 140 -16.61 -10.52 -1.37
N PRO A 141 -16.49 -11.87 -1.36
CA PRO A 141 -15.53 -12.67 -0.60
C PRO A 141 -14.08 -12.48 -1.11
N MET A 142 -13.08 -12.85 -0.30
CA MET A 142 -11.66 -12.89 -0.71
C MET A 142 -11.27 -14.24 -1.31
N GLN A 143 -12.26 -15.03 -1.71
CA GLN A 143 -12.10 -16.41 -2.16
C GLN A 143 -13.04 -16.75 -3.31
N ARG A 144 -12.54 -17.58 -4.24
CA ARG A 144 -13.35 -18.30 -5.23
C ARG A 144 -12.90 -19.75 -5.31
N GLY A 145 -13.65 -20.64 -4.65
CA GLY A 145 -13.30 -22.05 -4.57
C GLY A 145 -11.90 -22.24 -3.95
N ARG A 146 -10.93 -22.67 -4.75
CA ARG A 146 -9.55 -22.93 -4.30
C ARG A 146 -8.57 -21.76 -4.57
N LEU A 147 -9.07 -20.63 -5.04
CA LEU A 147 -8.32 -19.38 -5.22
C LEU A 147 -8.62 -18.44 -4.05
N PHE A 148 -7.58 -17.99 -3.36
CA PHE A 148 -7.62 -17.03 -2.26
C PHE A 148 -6.89 -15.77 -2.63
N LEU A 149 -7.41 -14.62 -2.23
CA LEU A 149 -6.72 -13.34 -2.31
C LEU A 149 -6.09 -13.01 -0.96
N ALA A 150 -4.90 -12.42 -0.97
CA ALA A 150 -4.23 -11.95 0.25
C ALA A 150 -3.49 -10.62 0.02
N GLY A 151 -3.33 -9.84 1.07
CA GLY A 151 -2.67 -8.55 1.02
C GLY A 151 -3.36 -7.56 0.08
N ASP A 152 -2.61 -6.77 -0.66
CA ASP A 152 -3.14 -5.74 -1.56
C ASP A 152 -4.00 -6.31 -2.71
N ALA A 153 -3.90 -7.60 -2.99
CA ALA A 153 -4.83 -8.27 -3.91
C ALA A 153 -6.25 -8.34 -3.34
N ALA A 154 -6.40 -8.56 -2.04
CA ALA A 154 -7.68 -8.62 -1.34
C ALA A 154 -8.17 -7.24 -0.90
N HIS A 155 -7.32 -6.46 -0.29
CA HIS A 155 -7.63 -5.16 0.29
C HIS A 155 -6.46 -4.18 0.18
N THR A 156 -6.76 -2.92 -0.04
CA THR A 156 -5.78 -1.82 -0.04
C THR A 156 -6.17 -0.78 0.99
N VAL A 157 -5.17 -0.21 1.66
CA VAL A 157 -5.36 0.85 2.64
C VAL A 157 -4.35 1.96 2.41
N PRO A 158 -4.67 3.22 2.80
CA PRO A 158 -3.71 4.31 2.73
C PRO A 158 -2.48 4.04 3.60
N PRO A 159 -1.31 4.57 3.23
CA PRO A 159 -0.07 4.38 3.98
C PRO A 159 -0.04 5.12 5.33
N THR A 160 -1.00 5.98 5.61
CA THR A 160 -1.06 6.87 6.79
C THR A 160 -0.92 6.15 8.13
N GLY A 161 -1.44 4.92 8.23
CA GLY A 161 -1.37 4.12 9.46
C GLY A 161 -0.32 3.01 9.42
N ALA A 162 0.46 2.90 8.33
CA ALA A 162 1.42 1.80 8.11
C ALA A 162 0.82 0.40 8.34
N LYS A 163 -0.47 0.20 7.98
CA LYS A 163 -1.23 -1.03 8.27
C LYS A 163 -1.19 -2.08 7.16
N GLY A 164 -0.79 -1.72 5.93
CA GLY A 164 -0.85 -2.63 4.77
C GLY A 164 -0.12 -3.96 5.01
N LEU A 165 1.13 -3.91 5.48
CA LEU A 165 1.88 -5.12 5.82
C LEU A 165 1.23 -5.92 6.95
N ASN A 166 0.76 -5.26 8.00
CA ASN A 166 0.11 -5.93 9.13
C ASN A 166 -1.17 -6.66 8.71
N LEU A 167 -1.97 -6.07 7.82
CA LEU A 167 -3.16 -6.71 7.26
C LEU A 167 -2.78 -7.92 6.40
N ALA A 168 -1.78 -7.79 5.52
CA ALA A 168 -1.30 -8.90 4.72
C ALA A 168 -0.76 -10.07 5.56
N VAL A 169 -0.05 -9.77 6.66
CA VAL A 169 0.41 -10.79 7.63
C VAL A 169 -0.78 -11.43 8.35
N ALA A 170 -1.82 -10.67 8.68
CA ALA A 170 -3.04 -11.21 9.27
C ALA A 170 -3.74 -12.20 8.32
N ASP A 171 -3.84 -11.87 7.02
CA ASP A 171 -4.39 -12.83 6.03
C ASP A 171 -3.61 -14.14 6.02
N VAL A 172 -2.28 -14.05 5.97
CA VAL A 172 -1.41 -15.24 5.97
C VAL A 172 -1.55 -16.04 7.27
N SER A 173 -1.70 -15.37 8.41
CA SER A 173 -1.86 -16.03 9.71
C SER A 173 -3.15 -16.87 9.80
N VAL A 174 -4.17 -16.52 9.02
CA VAL A 174 -5.42 -17.28 8.90
C VAL A 174 -5.33 -18.34 7.80
N LEU A 175 -4.86 -17.95 6.62
CA LEU A 175 -4.81 -18.85 5.45
C LEU A 175 -3.80 -20.00 5.63
N ALA A 176 -2.62 -19.75 6.16
CA ALA A 176 -1.58 -20.77 6.21
C ALA A 176 -1.95 -21.98 7.08
N PRO A 177 -2.51 -21.85 8.29
CA PRO A 177 -3.03 -22.98 9.06
C PRO A 177 -4.17 -23.70 8.35
N GLY A 178 -5.10 -22.96 7.72
CA GLY A 178 -6.22 -23.54 6.97
C GLY A 178 -5.74 -24.40 5.81
N LEU A 179 -4.85 -23.87 4.97
CA LEU A 179 -4.25 -24.59 3.85
C LEU A 179 -3.44 -25.81 4.32
N ALA A 180 -2.68 -25.69 5.41
CA ALA A 180 -1.92 -26.81 5.96
C ALA A 180 -2.83 -27.94 6.44
N ARG A 181 -3.98 -27.65 7.04
CA ARG A 181 -4.99 -28.66 7.43
C ARG A 181 -5.65 -29.28 6.21
N ALA A 182 -6.05 -28.46 5.25
CA ALA A 182 -6.68 -28.94 4.02
C ALA A 182 -5.75 -29.89 3.24
N ILE A 183 -4.48 -29.54 3.10
CA ILE A 183 -3.49 -30.35 2.36
C ILE A 183 -3.13 -31.63 3.13
N LYS A 184 -2.87 -31.54 4.45
CA LYS A 184 -2.36 -32.66 5.23
C LYS A 184 -3.44 -33.60 5.73
N LYS A 185 -4.67 -33.11 5.98
CA LYS A 185 -5.74 -33.83 6.64
C LYS A 185 -7.04 -33.88 5.82
N ASN A 186 -7.07 -33.28 4.63
CA ASN A 186 -8.26 -33.09 3.80
C ASN A 186 -9.42 -32.42 4.58
N ASP A 187 -9.07 -31.49 5.49
CA ASP A 187 -9.99 -30.75 6.36
C ASP A 187 -10.04 -29.29 5.90
N THR A 188 -11.15 -28.89 5.28
CA THR A 188 -11.36 -27.56 4.70
C THR A 188 -12.15 -26.59 5.58
N ASP A 189 -12.58 -27.01 6.78
CA ASP A 189 -13.46 -26.21 7.66
C ASP A 189 -12.96 -24.79 7.95
N LEU A 190 -11.63 -24.58 7.99
CA LEU A 190 -11.05 -23.27 8.18
C LEU A 190 -10.98 -22.41 6.90
N LEU A 191 -11.12 -23.03 5.73
CA LEU A 191 -11.11 -22.33 4.44
C LEU A 191 -12.51 -21.93 3.98
N ASP A 192 -13.55 -22.49 4.59
CA ASP A 192 -14.97 -22.29 4.24
C ASP A 192 -15.63 -21.23 5.14
N ARG A 193 -14.87 -20.58 6.01
CA ARG A 193 -15.29 -19.50 6.93
C ARG A 193 -14.89 -18.14 6.42
#